data_ac0e35ec0d0568fe23bcbb1dba5511a7
#
_entry.id   ac0e35ec0d0568fe23bcbb1dba5511a7
#
_cell.length_a   1.000
_cell.length_b   1.000
_cell.length_c   1.000
_cell.angle_alpha   90.00
_cell.angle_beta   90.00
_cell.angle_gamma   90.00
#
_symmetry.space_group_name_H-M   'P 1'
#
loop_
_entity.id
_entity.type
_entity.pdbx_description
1 polymer ?
#
loop_
_entity_poly.entity_id
_entity_poly.type
_entity_poly.pdbx_seq_one_letter_code
_entity_poly.pdbx_strand_id
1 'polypeptide(L)'
;PCDATVGMISQQTIATAFPGSKRTVIRLRDGGFCGCNLFTFNPQGRALVGFWRQAEDLRKRPWRLISQVLGFRMILSYQFGRLTLQRAIAAVSEKSGVKIQAIKLNDPRAGVDVDKVEDLVLAESIINGKPQAFHHDNPSVE
;
A
#
# COMPACT_ATOMS: atom_id res chain seq x y z
N PRO A 1 18.55 13.66 1.10
CA PRO A 1 17.23 14.21 0.93
C PRO A 1 16.48 13.43 -0.15
N CYS A 2 15.22 13.03 0.12
CA CYS A 2 14.32 12.42 -0.84
C CYS A 2 13.37 13.48 -1.43
N ASP A 3 12.80 13.19 -2.59
CA ASP A 3 11.90 14.11 -3.30
C ASP A 3 10.43 13.77 -2.99
N ALA A 4 10.18 12.53 -2.61
CA ALA A 4 8.86 12.06 -2.21
C ALA A 4 8.97 10.98 -1.13
N THR A 5 7.95 10.88 -0.28
CA THR A 5 7.80 9.75 0.63
C THR A 5 6.45 9.07 0.44
N VAL A 6 6.40 7.77 0.74
CA VAL A 6 5.18 6.99 0.76
C VAL A 6 5.05 6.29 2.11
N GLY A 7 3.90 6.48 2.77
CA GLY A 7 3.57 5.82 4.02
C GLY A 7 3.22 4.34 3.77
N MET A 8 3.89 3.45 4.50
CA MET A 8 3.65 2.01 4.47
C MET A 8 3.48 1.49 5.89
N ILE A 9 2.62 0.51 6.08
CA ILE A 9 2.43 -0.12 7.38
C ILE A 9 2.50 -1.65 7.24
N SER A 10 2.99 -2.33 8.28
CA SER A 10 3.05 -3.79 8.24
C SER A 10 1.63 -4.38 8.33
N GLN A 11 1.40 -5.45 7.57
CA GLN A 11 0.16 -6.22 7.67
C GLN A 11 -0.09 -6.69 9.11
N GLN A 12 0.96 -7.09 9.81
CA GLN A 12 0.86 -7.58 11.18
C GLN A 12 0.35 -6.49 12.14
N THR A 13 0.82 -5.26 12.00
CA THR A 13 0.36 -4.12 12.82
C THR A 13 -1.14 -3.89 12.64
N ILE A 14 -1.64 -3.92 11.39
CA ILE A 14 -3.07 -3.76 11.11
C ILE A 14 -3.87 -4.96 11.63
N ALA A 15 -3.43 -6.19 11.36
CA ALA A 15 -4.13 -7.40 11.77
C ALA A 15 -4.25 -7.53 13.29
N THR A 16 -3.25 -7.07 14.03
CA THR A 16 -3.27 -7.05 15.50
C THR A 16 -4.25 -6.02 16.04
N ALA A 17 -4.29 -4.82 15.45
CA ALA A 17 -5.13 -3.72 15.94
C ALA A 17 -6.60 -3.85 15.46
N PHE A 18 -6.80 -4.37 14.25
CA PHE A 18 -8.11 -4.48 13.61
C PHE A 18 -8.31 -5.89 13.04
N PRO A 19 -8.55 -6.91 13.91
CA PRO A 19 -8.80 -8.28 13.48
C PRO A 19 -9.99 -8.35 12.52
N GLY A 20 -9.85 -9.10 11.42
CA GLY A 20 -10.90 -9.25 10.40
C GLY A 20 -10.92 -8.14 9.33
N SER A 21 -10.17 -7.07 9.47
CA SER A 21 -10.04 -6.04 8.44
C SER A 21 -9.33 -6.58 7.19
N LYS A 22 -9.99 -6.51 6.03
CA LYS A 22 -9.42 -6.95 4.74
C LYS A 22 -8.70 -5.78 4.09
N ARG A 23 -7.39 -5.91 3.87
CA ARG A 23 -6.56 -4.90 3.21
C ARG A 23 -5.77 -5.51 2.06
N THR A 24 -5.47 -4.69 1.05
CA THR A 24 -4.57 -5.10 -0.02
C THR A 24 -3.16 -5.16 0.54
N VAL A 25 -2.57 -6.35 0.53
CA VAL A 25 -1.23 -6.61 1.07
C VAL A 25 -0.26 -6.89 -0.05
N ILE A 26 0.83 -6.15 -0.08
CA ILE A 26 1.99 -6.43 -0.92
C ILE A 26 2.91 -7.35 -0.11
N ARG A 27 3.01 -8.61 -0.55
CA ARG A 27 3.86 -9.62 0.12
C ARG A 27 5.25 -9.57 -0.46
N LEU A 28 6.21 -9.19 0.36
CA LEU A 28 7.61 -9.07 0.00
C LEU A 28 8.47 -9.98 0.89
N ARG A 29 9.76 -10.12 0.54
CA ARG A 29 10.70 -10.93 1.32
C ARG A 29 10.81 -10.50 2.79
N ASP A 30 10.74 -9.19 3.02
CA ASP A 30 10.91 -8.54 4.33
C ASP A 30 9.57 -8.30 5.05
N GLY A 31 8.46 -8.86 4.56
CA GLY A 31 7.15 -8.84 5.20
C GLY A 31 6.00 -8.52 4.28
N GLY A 32 4.78 -8.51 4.85
CA GLY A 32 3.59 -7.98 4.21
C GLY A 32 3.42 -6.51 4.54
N PHE A 33 3.15 -5.69 3.53
CA PHE A 33 2.96 -4.24 3.69
C PHE A 33 1.68 -3.78 3.02
N CYS A 34 1.02 -2.79 3.65
CA CYS A 34 -0.13 -2.08 3.10
C CYS A 34 0.26 -0.62 2.87
N GLY A 35 -0.24 -0.01 1.80
CA GLY A 35 -0.14 1.43 1.57
C GLY A 35 -1.05 2.19 2.53
N CYS A 36 -0.62 3.37 2.97
CA CYS A 36 -1.38 4.22 3.88
C CYS A 36 -2.02 5.43 3.18
N ASN A 37 -1.97 5.52 1.84
CA ASN A 37 -2.42 6.68 1.06
C ASN A 37 -1.85 8.03 1.56
N LEU A 38 -0.72 7.98 2.27
CA LEU A 38 0.00 9.14 2.78
C LEU A 38 1.27 9.35 1.96
N PHE A 39 1.34 10.51 1.34
CA PHE A 39 2.46 10.91 0.49
C PHE A 39 2.94 12.30 0.86
N THR A 40 4.25 12.53 0.81
CA THR A 40 4.82 13.87 0.84
C THR A 40 5.64 14.12 -0.41
N PHE A 41 5.67 15.34 -0.87
CA PHE A 41 6.39 15.74 -2.08
C PHE A 41 7.09 17.07 -1.83
N ASN A 42 8.33 17.19 -2.29
CA ASN A 42 8.96 18.47 -2.56
C ASN A 42 8.62 18.93 -4.01
N PRO A 43 9.05 20.12 -4.45
CA PRO A 43 8.79 20.56 -5.83
C PRO A 43 9.29 19.60 -6.91
N GLN A 44 10.42 18.91 -6.68
CA GLN A 44 10.99 17.91 -7.59
C GLN A 44 10.15 16.63 -7.64
N GLY A 45 9.54 16.26 -6.52
CA GLY A 45 8.66 15.09 -6.39
C GLY A 45 7.36 15.18 -7.20
N ARG A 46 6.98 16.35 -7.71
CA ARG A 46 5.77 16.54 -8.54
C ARG A 46 5.77 15.67 -9.79
N ALA A 47 6.94 15.31 -10.32
CA ALA A 47 7.05 14.42 -11.47
C ALA A 47 6.43 13.03 -11.18
N LEU A 48 6.38 12.60 -9.92
CA LEU A 48 5.75 11.35 -9.51
C LEU A 48 4.24 11.33 -9.79
N VAL A 49 3.57 12.48 -9.75
CA VAL A 49 2.12 12.59 -10.06
C VAL A 49 1.85 12.22 -11.52
N GLY A 50 2.69 12.70 -12.45
CA GLY A 50 2.60 12.33 -13.88
C GLY A 50 2.84 10.84 -14.09
N PHE A 51 3.85 10.29 -13.45
CA PHE A 51 4.14 8.86 -13.46
C PHE A 51 2.98 8.03 -12.89
N TRP A 52 2.37 8.48 -11.79
CA TRP A 52 1.21 7.82 -11.18
C TRP A 52 -0.01 7.79 -12.10
N ARG A 53 -0.30 8.89 -12.79
CA ARG A 53 -1.40 8.94 -13.78
C ARG A 53 -1.19 7.93 -14.90
N GLN A 54 0.03 7.82 -15.44
CA GLN A 54 0.35 6.79 -16.43
C GLN A 54 0.17 5.37 -15.87
N ALA A 55 0.56 5.16 -14.62
CA ALA A 55 0.37 3.87 -13.95
C ALA A 55 -1.13 3.56 -13.74
N GLU A 56 -1.95 4.55 -13.43
CA GLU A 56 -3.38 4.40 -13.24
C GLU A 56 -4.09 4.01 -14.55
N ASP A 57 -3.72 4.60 -15.68
CA ASP A 57 -4.24 4.22 -17.01
C ASP A 57 -3.94 2.75 -17.35
N LEU A 58 -2.82 2.22 -16.83
CA LEU A 58 -2.41 0.83 -17.00
C LEU A 58 -3.04 -0.13 -15.98
N ARG A 59 -3.75 0.37 -14.96
CA ARG A 59 -4.37 -0.44 -13.90
C ARG A 59 -5.31 -1.51 -14.44
N LYS A 60 -5.96 -1.26 -15.57
CA LYS A 60 -6.80 -2.24 -16.28
C LYS A 60 -5.99 -3.37 -16.95
N ARG A 61 -4.66 -3.24 -17.02
CA ARG A 61 -3.75 -4.21 -17.62
C ARG A 61 -2.58 -4.48 -16.66
N PRO A 62 -2.81 -5.23 -15.57
CA PRO A 62 -1.85 -5.37 -14.47
C PRO A 62 -0.46 -5.84 -14.91
N TRP A 63 -0.35 -6.73 -15.90
CA TRP A 63 0.93 -7.20 -16.42
C TRP A 63 1.74 -6.11 -17.12
N ARG A 64 1.07 -5.21 -17.85
CA ARG A 64 1.74 -4.06 -18.47
C ARG A 64 2.18 -3.04 -17.43
N LEU A 65 1.33 -2.78 -16.44
CA LEU A 65 1.67 -1.92 -15.30
C LEU A 65 2.94 -2.45 -14.60
N ILE A 66 2.93 -3.72 -14.20
CA ILE A 66 4.04 -4.34 -13.48
C ILE A 66 5.32 -4.33 -14.33
N SER A 67 5.26 -4.68 -15.62
CA SER A 67 6.43 -4.70 -16.50
C SER A 67 7.00 -3.31 -16.78
N GLN A 68 6.15 -2.30 -16.91
CA GLN A 68 6.59 -0.93 -17.16
C GLN A 68 7.08 -0.23 -15.89
N VAL A 69 6.41 -0.45 -14.75
CA VAL A 69 6.74 0.19 -13.47
C VAL A 69 7.92 -0.50 -12.78
N LEU A 70 7.92 -1.82 -12.72
CA LEU A 70 8.94 -2.58 -11.99
C LEU A 70 10.03 -3.17 -12.89
N GLY A 71 9.72 -3.40 -14.17
CA GLY A 71 10.61 -4.11 -15.09
C GLY A 71 10.65 -5.62 -14.86
N PHE A 72 11.05 -6.36 -15.90
CA PHE A 72 11.02 -7.84 -15.90
C PHE A 72 11.86 -8.49 -14.78
N ARG A 73 13.02 -7.91 -14.50
CA ARG A 73 13.92 -8.42 -13.42
C ARG A 73 13.27 -8.34 -12.04
N MET A 74 12.46 -7.31 -11.77
CA MET A 74 11.73 -7.15 -10.50
C MET A 74 10.57 -8.11 -10.40
N ILE A 75 9.88 -8.40 -11.51
CA ILE A 75 8.82 -9.41 -11.55
C ILE A 75 9.38 -10.78 -11.16
N LEU A 76 10.50 -11.18 -11.77
CA LEU A 76 11.19 -12.43 -11.42
C LEU A 76 11.62 -12.42 -9.94
N SER A 77 12.18 -11.31 -9.46
CA SER A 77 12.58 -11.18 -8.05
C SER A 77 11.39 -11.31 -7.10
N TYR A 78 10.22 -10.78 -7.47
CA TYR A 78 8.98 -10.93 -6.73
C TYR A 78 8.49 -12.39 -6.75
N GLN A 79 8.46 -13.00 -7.92
CA GLN A 79 7.99 -14.38 -8.12
C GLN A 79 8.85 -15.40 -7.36
N PHE A 80 10.16 -15.15 -7.27
CA PHE A 80 11.09 -15.95 -6.47
C PHE A 80 11.16 -15.54 -4.98
N GLY A 81 10.27 -14.68 -4.51
CA GLY A 81 10.22 -14.23 -3.11
C GLY A 81 11.48 -13.47 -2.66
N ARG A 82 12.21 -12.84 -3.58
CA ARG A 82 13.48 -12.13 -3.29
C ARG A 82 13.34 -10.60 -3.26
N LEU A 83 12.17 -10.07 -3.64
CA LEU A 83 11.94 -8.63 -3.67
C LEU A 83 11.66 -8.09 -2.27
N THR A 84 12.45 -7.09 -1.85
CA THR A 84 12.24 -6.34 -0.60
C THR A 84 11.53 -5.01 -0.88
N LEU A 85 10.91 -4.40 0.15
CA LEU A 85 10.26 -3.09 0.05
C LEU A 85 11.25 -2.03 -0.49
N GLN A 86 12.47 -2.01 0.04
CA GLN A 86 13.49 -1.05 -0.40
C GLN A 86 13.82 -1.21 -1.88
N ARG A 87 13.97 -2.44 -2.38
CA ARG A 87 14.23 -2.69 -3.81
C ARG A 87 13.06 -2.32 -4.71
N ALA A 88 11.82 -2.57 -4.25
CA ALA A 88 10.62 -2.17 -4.97
C ALA A 88 10.54 -0.64 -5.11
N ILE A 89 10.77 0.09 -4.03
CA ILE A 89 10.79 1.57 -4.02
C ILE A 89 11.94 2.12 -4.88
N ALA A 90 13.13 1.51 -4.81
CA ALA A 90 14.27 1.91 -5.64
C ALA A 90 13.96 1.76 -7.14
N ALA A 91 13.27 0.68 -7.55
CA ALA A 91 12.88 0.48 -8.94
C ALA A 91 11.86 1.53 -9.42
N VAL A 92 10.90 1.91 -8.56
CA VAL A 92 9.96 3.00 -8.88
C VAL A 92 10.69 4.34 -8.96
N SER A 93 11.64 4.60 -8.05
CA SER A 93 12.48 5.81 -8.07
C SER A 93 13.27 5.93 -9.36
N GLU A 94 13.93 4.85 -9.78
CA GLU A 94 14.70 4.80 -11.03
C GLU A 94 13.82 5.07 -12.25
N LYS A 95 12.65 4.46 -12.31
CA LYS A 95 11.71 4.61 -13.42
C LYS A 95 11.05 5.98 -13.49
N SER A 96 10.72 6.56 -12.36
CA SER A 96 10.07 7.88 -12.28
C SER A 96 11.06 9.05 -12.35
N GLY A 97 12.35 8.80 -12.13
CA GLY A 97 13.37 9.84 -11.98
C GLY A 97 13.25 10.64 -10.68
N VAL A 98 12.40 10.19 -9.73
CA VAL A 98 12.13 10.85 -8.45
C VAL A 98 12.71 10.01 -7.32
N LYS A 99 13.46 10.62 -6.41
CA LYS A 99 13.99 9.92 -5.22
C LYS A 99 12.88 9.69 -4.21
N ILE A 100 12.39 8.44 -4.15
CA ILE A 100 11.28 8.03 -3.28
C ILE A 100 11.83 7.27 -2.08
N GLN A 101 11.24 7.50 -0.90
CA GLN A 101 11.51 6.75 0.31
C GLN A 101 10.21 6.20 0.90
N ALA A 102 10.21 4.92 1.27
CA ALA A 102 9.13 4.34 2.07
C ALA A 102 9.33 4.67 3.54
N ILE A 103 8.31 5.21 4.18
CA ILE A 103 8.26 5.47 5.61
C ILE A 103 7.39 4.41 6.25
N LYS A 104 7.97 3.57 7.11
CA LYS A 104 7.21 2.56 7.87
C LYS A 104 6.53 3.25 9.04
N LEU A 105 5.20 3.22 9.02
CA LEU A 105 4.35 3.77 10.08
C LEU A 105 4.01 2.67 11.09
N ASN A 106 3.91 3.06 12.36
CA ASN A 106 3.60 2.15 13.46
C ASN A 106 2.16 2.32 13.98
N ASP A 107 1.50 3.43 13.64
CA ASP A 107 0.10 3.66 14.02
C ASP A 107 -0.83 2.89 13.08
N PRO A 108 -1.57 1.88 13.57
CA PRO A 108 -2.44 1.07 12.73
C PRO A 108 -3.56 1.88 12.06
N ARG A 109 -3.95 3.02 12.62
CA ARG A 109 -4.97 3.91 12.06
C ARG A 109 -4.55 4.48 10.72
N ALA A 110 -3.25 4.65 10.49
CA ALA A 110 -2.72 5.14 9.22
C ALA A 110 -2.97 4.16 8.04
N GLY A 111 -3.26 2.90 8.33
CA GLY A 111 -3.60 1.89 7.32
C GLY A 111 -5.10 1.73 7.09
N VAL A 112 -5.94 2.52 7.76
CA VAL A 112 -7.39 2.48 7.56
C VAL A 112 -7.77 3.41 6.43
N ASP A 113 -8.32 2.84 5.36
CA ASP A 113 -8.82 3.53 4.19
C ASP A 113 -10.32 3.22 4.04
N VAL A 114 -11.13 4.22 3.67
CA VAL A 114 -12.59 4.10 3.62
C VAL A 114 -13.03 3.94 2.17
N ASP A 115 -13.01 2.69 1.70
CA ASP A 115 -13.45 2.33 0.35
C ASP A 115 -14.86 1.71 0.35
N LYS A 116 -15.30 1.17 1.49
CA LYS A 116 -16.56 0.43 1.67
C LYS A 116 -17.26 0.85 2.95
N VAL A 117 -18.53 0.45 3.08
CA VAL A 117 -19.34 0.74 4.27
C VAL A 117 -18.71 0.14 5.53
N GLU A 118 -18.13 -1.06 5.45
CA GLU A 118 -17.47 -1.69 6.58
C GLU A 118 -16.26 -0.88 7.06
N ASP A 119 -15.54 -0.26 6.12
CA ASP A 119 -14.40 0.60 6.45
C ASP A 119 -14.86 1.89 7.16
N LEU A 120 -16.03 2.44 6.77
CA LEU A 120 -16.62 3.59 7.44
C LEU A 120 -16.97 3.25 8.89
N VAL A 121 -17.64 2.12 9.13
CA VAL A 121 -17.97 1.64 10.48
C VAL A 121 -16.71 1.48 11.33
N LEU A 122 -15.64 0.93 10.74
CA LEU A 122 -14.36 0.83 11.42
C LEU A 122 -13.78 2.21 11.76
N ALA A 123 -13.76 3.14 10.81
CA ALA A 123 -13.24 4.48 11.03
C ALA A 123 -14.02 5.22 12.14
N GLU A 124 -15.34 5.14 12.12
CA GLU A 124 -16.20 5.72 13.17
C GLU A 124 -15.93 5.08 14.53
N SER A 125 -15.76 3.76 14.61
CA SER A 125 -15.45 3.07 15.86
C SER A 125 -14.11 3.48 16.44
N ILE A 126 -13.11 3.72 15.58
CA ILE A 126 -11.79 4.21 15.98
C ILE A 126 -11.90 5.64 16.54
N ILE A 127 -12.62 6.52 15.84
CA ILE A 127 -12.83 7.92 16.28
C ILE A 127 -13.56 7.97 17.62
N ASN A 128 -14.55 7.11 17.82
CA ASN A 128 -15.34 7.04 19.05
C ASN A 128 -14.65 6.25 20.18
N GLY A 129 -13.40 5.79 19.99
CA GLY A 129 -12.64 5.07 21.01
C GLY A 129 -13.18 3.66 21.33
N LYS A 130 -13.97 3.07 20.44
CA LYS A 130 -14.55 1.73 20.58
C LYS A 130 -14.20 0.87 19.36
N PRO A 131 -12.95 0.45 19.19
CA PRO A 131 -12.60 -0.41 18.07
C PRO A 131 -13.36 -1.73 18.18
N GLN A 132 -14.32 -1.97 17.27
CA GLN A 132 -15.05 -3.23 17.20
C GLN A 132 -14.23 -4.25 16.43
N ALA A 133 -14.10 -5.46 16.97
CA ALA A 133 -13.67 -6.62 16.20
C ALA A 133 -14.77 -6.94 15.17
N PHE A 134 -14.39 -7.06 13.89
CA PHE A 134 -15.33 -7.49 12.85
C PHE A 134 -15.69 -8.96 13.07
N HIS A 135 -16.90 -9.23 13.55
CA HIS A 135 -17.52 -10.53 13.38
C HIS A 135 -18.11 -10.58 11.97
N HIS A 136 -17.58 -11.46 11.14
CA HIS A 136 -18.26 -11.88 9.93
C HIS A 136 -19.44 -12.76 10.34
N ASP A 137 -20.58 -12.16 10.62
CA ASP A 137 -21.84 -12.86 10.49
C ASP A 137 -22.10 -13.02 9.00
N ASN A 138 -21.78 -14.21 8.49
CA ASN A 138 -22.20 -14.67 7.19
C ASN A 138 -23.71 -14.98 7.31
N PRO A 139 -24.65 -14.20 6.75
CA PRO A 139 -26.02 -14.65 6.67
C PRO A 139 -26.03 -15.81 5.69
N SER A 140 -26.20 -17.02 6.24
CA SER A 140 -26.59 -18.20 5.51
C SER A 140 -27.88 -17.87 4.76
N VAL A 141 -27.78 -17.73 3.44
CA VAL A 141 -28.95 -17.65 2.56
C VAL A 141 -29.50 -19.05 2.50
N GLU A 142 -30.65 -19.25 3.16
CA GLU A 142 -31.57 -20.34 2.85
C GLU A 142 -32.27 -20.10 1.50
#